data_d25bae842d5b9b99ff9aca8eb937a095
#
_entry.id   d25bae842d5b9b99ff9aca8eb937a095
#
_cell.length_a   1.000
_cell.length_b   1.000
_cell.length_c   1.000
_cell.angle_alpha   90.00
_cell.angle_beta   90.00
_cell.angle_gamma   90.00
#
_symmetry.space_group_name_H-M   'P 1'
#
loop_
_entity.id
_entity.type
_entity.pdbx_description
1 polymer ?
#
loop_
_entity_poly.entity_id
_entity_poly.type
_entity_poly.pdbx_seq_one_letter_code
_entity_poly.pdbx_strand_id
1 'polypeptide(L)'
;MKVSINSQTPPVKFSLDYSGLLEKYGVLEVPVDLSSLDKTDFQLSVGGVPRMLLQLIDKSDFEFVRWVALGPKYPPIVKVKDNLMVYFVSLDIATISGYIKFKEGIYNEAHGLAKYNIKPREYLSYAYYNWYCAQRLLRFLDDTDVYFVNDFQQLLVGGIIGPSAPVVFWYHIPFIPEIMSPRIRDFIVKSMEAYDVVIVSTKACLEGLIRAGFRGIAKQMYPFIDPEALSKVGDVQAVKDKFNIRDDDNVVLLVGRLDPMKRQDVAIRAIAKVDNAKLVLAGNGSFTSSRGGLATDKAGMWYRKLAKLARELNVEDRVVFTGYVSEEELGALYSLANVVLLTSSVEGFGLTTCEAWVFKKPVVVSKGCGSAELVIDGTNGYTFVPNDYDDLAEKVKMVLNDSEKAIWMGEVGFETAKRCFVDSVSKELKAVFESVQYKK
;
A
#
# COMPACT_ATOMS: atom_id res chain seq x y z
N MET A 1 -25.06 5.00 -6.05
CA MET A 1 -24.75 4.16 -4.87
C MET A 1 -24.05 5.02 -3.84
N LYS A 2 -24.47 4.94 -2.57
CA LYS A 2 -23.86 5.62 -1.42
C LYS A 2 -23.02 4.62 -0.63
N VAL A 3 -21.71 4.89 -0.53
CA VAL A 3 -20.74 3.96 0.06
C VAL A 3 -20.15 4.55 1.34
N SER A 4 -20.10 3.75 2.41
CA SER A 4 -19.38 4.11 3.62
C SER A 4 -18.08 3.30 3.72
N ILE A 5 -16.95 3.98 3.58
CA ILE A 5 -15.61 3.37 3.60
C ILE A 5 -15.03 3.44 5.01
N ASN A 6 -14.31 2.39 5.42
CA ASN A 6 -13.49 2.40 6.61
C ASN A 6 -12.07 1.94 6.30
N SER A 7 -11.08 2.71 6.72
CA SER A 7 -9.66 2.34 6.70
C SER A 7 -8.94 2.97 7.89
N GLN A 8 -7.76 2.44 8.28
CA GLN A 8 -6.99 3.09 9.33
C GLN A 8 -6.43 4.43 8.87
N THR A 9 -5.76 4.43 7.71
CA THR A 9 -5.12 5.63 7.18
C THR A 9 -6.16 6.48 6.45
N PRO A 10 -6.29 7.75 6.81
CA PRO A 10 -7.24 8.66 6.14
C PRO A 10 -6.74 9.05 4.74
N PRO A 11 -7.64 9.49 3.85
CA PRO A 11 -7.27 10.02 2.53
C PRO A 11 -6.61 11.40 2.59
N VAL A 12 -6.71 12.09 3.72
CA VAL A 12 -6.12 13.41 3.95
C VAL A 12 -5.32 13.45 5.24
N LYS A 13 -4.14 14.08 5.18
CA LYS A 13 -3.29 14.34 6.34
C LYS A 13 -2.96 15.82 6.40
N PHE A 14 -3.19 16.43 7.57
CA PHE A 14 -2.84 17.83 7.81
C PHE A 14 -1.35 17.97 8.15
N SER A 15 -0.73 19.02 7.63
CA SER A 15 0.64 19.42 7.97
C SER A 15 0.69 20.20 9.28
N LEU A 16 -0.41 20.91 9.61
CA LEU A 16 -0.60 21.63 10.84
C LEU A 16 -1.35 20.80 11.88
N ASP A 17 -1.03 20.97 13.14
CA ASP A 17 -1.83 20.48 14.25
C ASP A 17 -3.01 21.44 14.57
N TYR A 18 -3.79 21.12 15.61
CA TYR A 18 -4.93 21.94 16.04
C TYR A 18 -4.54 23.41 16.28
N SER A 19 -3.43 23.64 16.98
CA SER A 19 -2.97 24.99 17.31
C SER A 19 -2.56 25.76 16.06
N GLY A 20 -1.83 25.13 15.15
CA GLY A 20 -1.44 25.75 13.88
C GLY A 20 -2.61 26.05 12.96
N LEU A 21 -3.64 25.18 12.92
CA LEU A 21 -4.86 25.45 12.16
C LEU A 21 -5.63 26.63 12.76
N LEU A 22 -5.77 26.67 14.08
CA LEU A 22 -6.47 27.75 14.78
C LEU A 22 -5.76 29.10 14.61
N GLU A 23 -4.44 29.11 14.69
CA GLU A 23 -3.62 30.32 14.50
C GLU A 23 -3.74 30.87 13.08
N LYS A 24 -3.70 30.00 12.07
CA LYS A 24 -3.71 30.40 10.66
C LYS A 24 -5.11 30.76 10.14
N TYR A 25 -6.14 30.01 10.54
CA TYR A 25 -7.49 30.11 9.96
C TYR A 25 -8.56 30.55 10.96
N GLY A 26 -8.22 30.67 12.24
CA GLY A 26 -9.24 30.88 13.29
C GLY A 26 -10.09 29.63 13.52
N VAL A 27 -11.30 29.80 14.02
CA VAL A 27 -12.25 28.70 14.25
C VAL A 27 -12.90 28.33 12.92
N LEU A 28 -12.58 27.15 12.41
CA LEU A 28 -13.15 26.62 11.16
C LEU A 28 -14.53 26.02 11.41
N GLU A 29 -15.48 26.26 10.53
CA GLU A 29 -16.77 25.57 10.52
C GLU A 29 -16.59 24.08 10.19
N VAL A 30 -17.38 23.22 10.84
CA VAL A 30 -17.36 21.77 10.62
C VAL A 30 -18.62 21.37 9.85
N PRO A 31 -18.48 20.67 8.72
CA PRO A 31 -17.26 20.08 8.11
C PRO A 31 -16.32 21.12 7.50
N VAL A 32 -15.01 20.94 7.75
CA VAL A 32 -14.00 21.79 7.12
C VAL A 32 -13.88 21.44 5.65
N ASP A 33 -14.11 22.40 4.77
CA ASP A 33 -13.92 22.22 3.32
C ASP A 33 -12.44 22.40 2.97
N LEU A 34 -11.79 21.38 2.39
CA LEU A 34 -10.38 21.46 2.01
C LEU A 34 -10.09 22.54 0.97
N SER A 35 -11.10 22.93 0.17
CA SER A 35 -10.94 24.02 -0.81
C SER A 35 -10.71 25.39 -0.17
N SER A 36 -11.08 25.56 1.11
CA SER A 36 -10.85 26.77 1.88
C SER A 36 -9.46 26.86 2.53
N LEU A 37 -8.67 25.80 2.44
CA LEU A 37 -7.32 25.72 3.03
C LEU A 37 -6.24 25.82 1.96
N ASP A 38 -5.06 26.30 2.36
CA ASP A 38 -3.89 26.29 1.49
C ASP A 38 -3.44 24.84 1.20
N LYS A 39 -3.11 24.56 -0.05
CA LYS A 39 -2.66 23.23 -0.49
C LYS A 39 -1.39 22.72 0.20
N THR A 40 -0.64 23.61 0.84
CA THR A 40 0.56 23.27 1.63
C THR A 40 0.24 22.74 3.03
N ASP A 41 -0.99 22.97 3.51
CA ASP A 41 -1.39 22.62 4.87
C ASP A 41 -1.99 21.23 4.99
N PHE A 42 -2.22 20.56 3.87
CA PHE A 42 -2.66 19.17 3.84
C PHE A 42 -2.06 18.41 2.66
N GLN A 43 -2.08 17.10 2.77
CA GLN A 43 -1.67 16.18 1.71
C GLN A 43 -2.76 15.12 1.51
N LEU A 44 -3.15 14.89 0.26
CA LEU A 44 -4.04 13.80 -0.13
C LEU A 44 -3.25 12.52 -0.43
N SER A 45 -3.94 11.38 -0.43
CA SER A 45 -3.43 10.06 -0.85
C SER A 45 -2.15 9.60 -0.15
N VAL A 46 -2.11 9.70 1.17
CA VAL A 46 -0.98 9.22 1.98
C VAL A 46 -1.06 7.70 2.17
N GLY A 47 -0.23 6.95 1.44
CA GLY A 47 -0.13 5.49 1.53
C GLY A 47 -0.90 4.73 0.44
N GLY A 48 -0.63 3.42 0.32
CA GLY A 48 -1.15 2.59 -0.77
C GLY A 48 -2.68 2.46 -0.80
N VAL A 49 -3.29 2.07 0.33
CA VAL A 49 -4.74 1.87 0.41
C VAL A 49 -5.52 3.17 0.20
N PRO A 50 -5.21 4.31 0.87
CA PRO A 50 -5.91 5.57 0.61
C PRO A 50 -5.78 6.05 -0.84
N ARG A 51 -4.59 5.93 -1.46
CA ARG A 51 -4.38 6.30 -2.86
C ARG A 51 -5.27 5.46 -3.78
N MET A 52 -5.27 4.15 -3.60
CA MET A 52 -6.11 3.23 -4.34
C MET A 52 -7.60 3.57 -4.20
N LEU A 53 -8.09 3.80 -2.98
CA LEU A 53 -9.49 4.11 -2.74
C LEU A 53 -9.91 5.48 -3.28
N LEU A 54 -9.02 6.51 -3.27
CA LEU A 54 -9.28 7.78 -3.91
C LEU A 54 -9.42 7.63 -5.42
N GLN A 55 -8.55 6.86 -6.06
CA GLN A 55 -8.65 6.53 -7.50
C GLN A 55 -9.96 5.80 -7.81
N LEU A 56 -10.38 4.88 -6.94
CA LEU A 56 -11.70 4.22 -7.06
C LEU A 56 -12.85 5.23 -7.03
N ILE A 57 -12.82 6.17 -6.07
CA ILE A 57 -13.88 7.19 -5.93
C ILE A 57 -13.90 8.12 -7.15
N ASP A 58 -12.73 8.46 -7.70
CA ASP A 58 -12.62 9.34 -8.87
C ASP A 58 -13.11 8.70 -10.17
N LYS A 59 -12.95 7.38 -10.30
CA LYS A 59 -13.35 6.61 -11.50
C LYS A 59 -14.71 5.92 -11.36
N SER A 60 -15.35 6.00 -10.19
CA SER A 60 -16.67 5.39 -9.95
C SER A 60 -17.77 6.46 -9.91
N ASP A 61 -18.98 6.05 -10.31
CA ASP A 61 -20.21 6.85 -10.25
C ASP A 61 -20.88 6.80 -8.86
N PHE A 62 -20.09 6.84 -7.79
CA PHE A 62 -20.64 6.91 -6.44
C PHE A 62 -21.35 8.23 -6.22
N GLU A 63 -22.61 8.16 -5.79
CA GLU A 63 -23.42 9.35 -5.46
C GLU A 63 -22.80 10.11 -4.28
N PHE A 64 -22.41 9.37 -3.25
CA PHE A 64 -21.77 9.93 -2.06
C PHE A 64 -20.91 8.91 -1.34
N VAL A 65 -19.77 9.34 -0.82
CA VAL A 65 -18.83 8.53 -0.04
C VAL A 65 -18.59 9.15 1.33
N ARG A 66 -18.79 8.35 2.36
CA ARG A 66 -18.41 8.66 3.74
C ARG A 66 -17.21 7.83 4.11
N TRP A 67 -16.12 8.46 4.47
CA TRP A 67 -14.90 7.76 4.83
C TRP A 67 -14.57 7.92 6.31
N VAL A 68 -14.66 6.85 7.07
CA VAL A 68 -14.30 6.80 8.50
C VAL A 68 -12.85 6.33 8.62
N ALA A 69 -12.00 7.10 9.30
CA ALA A 69 -10.58 6.77 9.46
C ALA A 69 -10.02 7.26 10.80
N LEU A 70 -8.87 6.71 11.20
CA LEU A 70 -8.12 7.21 12.36
C LEU A 70 -7.52 8.59 12.02
N GLY A 71 -7.72 9.55 12.91
CA GLY A 71 -7.20 10.90 12.65
C GLY A 71 -7.20 11.81 13.87
N PRO A 72 -6.98 13.10 13.66
CA PRO A 72 -6.91 14.08 14.74
C PRO A 72 -8.28 14.28 15.41
N LYS A 73 -8.27 14.85 16.62
CA LYS A 73 -9.51 15.29 17.28
C LYS A 73 -10.15 16.47 16.53
N TYR A 74 -9.33 17.28 15.88
CA TYR A 74 -9.79 18.43 15.10
C TYR A 74 -8.96 18.57 13.82
N PRO A 75 -9.60 18.87 12.67
CA PRO A 75 -11.05 18.88 12.51
C PRO A 75 -11.65 17.47 12.55
N PRO A 76 -12.83 17.27 13.17
CA PRO A 76 -13.45 15.93 13.28
C PRO A 76 -14.09 15.44 11.98
N ILE A 77 -14.46 16.36 11.08
CA ILE A 77 -15.10 16.08 9.80
C ILE A 77 -14.52 17.02 8.74
N VAL A 78 -14.20 16.46 7.59
CA VAL A 78 -13.59 17.19 6.47
C VAL A 78 -14.33 16.86 5.18
N LYS A 79 -14.71 17.89 4.43
CA LYS A 79 -15.18 17.78 3.07
C LYS A 79 -13.97 17.80 2.13
N VAL A 80 -13.72 16.69 1.46
CA VAL A 80 -12.60 16.55 0.51
C VAL A 80 -13.03 16.95 -0.90
N LYS A 81 -14.25 16.54 -1.28
CA LYS A 81 -14.92 16.85 -2.55
C LYS A 81 -16.43 16.89 -2.30
N ASP A 82 -17.21 17.32 -3.28
CA ASP A 82 -18.68 17.41 -3.13
C ASP A 82 -19.31 16.06 -2.79
N ASN A 83 -18.76 14.96 -3.28
CA ASN A 83 -19.24 13.62 -3.01
C ASN A 83 -18.39 12.83 -2.00
N LEU A 84 -17.42 13.45 -1.30
CA LEU A 84 -16.53 12.77 -0.36
C LEU A 84 -16.38 13.52 0.95
N MET A 85 -16.87 12.92 2.03
CA MET A 85 -16.69 13.39 3.41
C MET A 85 -15.85 12.42 4.22
N VAL A 86 -14.89 12.94 4.97
CA VAL A 86 -14.03 12.18 5.88
C VAL A 86 -14.42 12.45 7.34
N TYR A 87 -14.61 11.39 8.10
CA TYR A 87 -14.97 11.41 9.51
C TYR A 87 -13.84 10.80 10.34
N PHE A 88 -13.21 11.59 11.18
CA PHE A 88 -12.11 11.09 12.00
C PHE A 88 -12.60 10.43 13.29
N VAL A 89 -11.99 9.29 13.59
CA VAL A 89 -12.00 8.64 14.90
C VAL A 89 -10.68 8.94 15.57
N SER A 90 -10.72 9.58 16.73
CA SER A 90 -9.54 9.86 17.55
C SER A 90 -9.50 8.97 18.76
N LEU A 91 -8.32 8.49 19.14
CA LEU A 91 -8.08 7.69 20.33
C LEU A 91 -7.29 8.50 21.37
N ASP A 92 -7.55 8.23 22.64
CA ASP A 92 -6.68 8.74 23.70
C ASP A 92 -5.29 8.06 23.66
N ILE A 93 -4.33 8.64 24.39
CA ILE A 93 -2.93 8.19 24.38
C ILE A 93 -2.77 6.74 24.84
N ALA A 94 -3.53 6.31 25.83
CA ALA A 94 -3.43 4.96 26.37
C ALA A 94 -4.00 3.93 25.37
N THR A 95 -5.16 4.22 24.79
CA THR A 95 -5.81 3.37 23.79
C THR A 95 -4.99 3.27 22.51
N ILE A 96 -4.46 4.38 22.00
CA ILE A 96 -3.64 4.35 20.76
C ILE A 96 -2.34 3.56 20.95
N SER A 97 -1.71 3.63 22.14
CA SER A 97 -0.50 2.86 22.44
C SER A 97 -0.77 1.35 22.42
N GLY A 98 -1.86 0.89 23.04
CA GLY A 98 -2.24 -0.53 23.02
C GLY A 98 -2.64 -1.00 21.60
N TYR A 99 -3.41 -0.17 20.89
CA TYR A 99 -3.79 -0.42 19.50
C TYR A 99 -2.58 -0.60 18.58
N ILE A 100 -1.60 0.29 18.67
CA ILE A 100 -0.37 0.20 17.83
C ILE A 100 0.35 -1.12 18.08
N LYS A 101 0.53 -1.52 19.36
CA LYS A 101 1.21 -2.77 19.71
C LYS A 101 0.49 -4.00 19.17
N PHE A 102 -0.84 -4.05 19.30
CA PHE A 102 -1.65 -5.14 18.75
C PHE A 102 -1.52 -5.21 17.22
N LYS A 103 -1.73 -4.08 16.56
CA LYS A 103 -1.63 -3.96 15.09
C LYS A 103 -0.24 -4.39 14.59
N GLU A 104 0.84 -3.90 15.20
CA GLU A 104 2.21 -4.28 14.82
C GLU A 104 2.47 -5.77 15.07
N GLY A 105 1.91 -6.33 16.14
CA GLY A 105 2.00 -7.76 16.44
C GLY A 105 1.38 -8.61 15.34
N ILE A 106 0.15 -8.30 14.92
CA ILE A 106 -0.54 -8.98 13.81
C ILE A 106 0.24 -8.81 12.50
N TYR A 107 0.66 -7.57 12.20
CA TYR A 107 1.42 -7.26 11.00
C TYR A 107 2.73 -8.07 10.91
N ASN A 108 3.51 -8.07 11.98
CA ASN A 108 4.79 -8.77 12.03
C ASN A 108 4.61 -10.28 11.86
N GLU A 109 3.57 -10.84 12.47
CA GLU A 109 3.30 -12.27 12.34
C GLU A 109 2.80 -12.66 10.95
N ALA A 110 1.91 -11.86 10.35
CA ALA A 110 1.44 -12.06 8.98
C ALA A 110 2.59 -12.03 7.95
N HIS A 111 3.63 -11.24 8.23
CA HIS A 111 4.83 -11.16 7.38
C HIS A 111 5.96 -12.11 7.79
N GLY A 112 5.74 -12.99 8.76
CA GLY A 112 6.73 -13.94 9.23
C GLY A 112 7.94 -13.33 9.95
N LEU A 113 7.81 -12.08 10.44
CA LEU A 113 8.92 -11.36 11.08
C LEU A 113 9.10 -11.74 12.55
N ALA A 114 7.99 -11.93 13.27
CA ALA A 114 7.99 -12.30 14.66
C ALA A 114 6.67 -12.94 15.06
N LYS A 115 6.72 -13.89 16.00
CA LYS A 115 5.50 -14.43 16.62
C LYS A 115 4.93 -13.41 17.61
N TYR A 116 3.60 -13.32 17.66
CA TYR A 116 2.91 -12.40 18.53
C TYR A 116 2.04 -13.12 19.56
N ASN A 117 2.27 -12.83 20.82
CA ASN A 117 1.41 -13.30 21.91
C ASN A 117 0.40 -12.20 22.28
N ILE A 118 -0.87 -12.44 22.00
CA ILE A 118 -1.97 -11.49 22.24
C ILE A 118 -2.03 -11.14 23.73
N LYS A 119 -1.88 -9.84 24.04
CA LYS A 119 -2.07 -9.32 25.39
C LYS A 119 -3.46 -8.71 25.54
N PRO A 120 -4.20 -9.01 26.62
CA PRO A 120 -5.58 -8.55 26.78
C PRO A 120 -5.76 -7.03 26.65
N ARG A 121 -4.87 -6.23 27.22
CA ARG A 121 -4.94 -4.76 27.14
C ARG A 121 -4.73 -4.24 25.70
N GLU A 122 -3.81 -4.86 24.95
CA GLU A 122 -3.55 -4.48 23.57
C GLU A 122 -4.74 -4.85 22.68
N TYR A 123 -5.30 -6.05 22.89
CA TYR A 123 -6.51 -6.49 22.20
C TYR A 123 -7.72 -5.59 22.50
N LEU A 124 -7.94 -5.22 23.76
CA LEU A 124 -9.02 -4.31 24.14
C LEU A 124 -8.88 -2.95 23.43
N SER A 125 -7.68 -2.40 23.35
CA SER A 125 -7.44 -1.14 22.62
C SER A 125 -7.77 -1.27 21.13
N TYR A 126 -7.44 -2.41 20.52
CA TYR A 126 -7.81 -2.71 19.15
C TYR A 126 -9.33 -2.87 18.99
N ALA A 127 -9.99 -3.55 19.91
CA ALA A 127 -11.45 -3.72 19.91
C ALA A 127 -12.16 -2.36 20.09
N TYR A 128 -11.69 -1.48 20.98
CA TYR A 128 -12.22 -0.13 21.11
C TYR A 128 -12.11 0.69 19.83
N TYR A 129 -10.94 0.64 19.15
CA TYR A 129 -10.79 1.32 17.87
C TYR A 129 -11.82 0.84 16.85
N ASN A 130 -11.98 -0.48 16.69
CA ASN A 130 -12.95 -1.07 15.79
C ASN A 130 -14.39 -0.69 16.17
N TRP A 131 -14.70 -0.68 17.46
CA TRP A 131 -16.02 -0.27 17.97
C TRP A 131 -16.32 1.20 17.64
N TYR A 132 -15.37 2.11 17.86
CA TYR A 132 -15.55 3.52 17.49
C TYR A 132 -15.74 3.71 15.97
N CYS A 133 -15.01 2.97 15.14
CA CYS A 133 -15.21 2.97 13.69
C CYS A 133 -16.63 2.50 13.33
N ALA A 134 -17.04 1.34 13.85
CA ALA A 134 -18.37 0.78 13.58
C ALA A 134 -19.50 1.70 14.08
N GLN A 135 -19.37 2.26 15.28
CA GLN A 135 -20.33 3.22 15.82
C GLN A 135 -20.45 4.48 14.94
N ARG A 136 -19.32 4.97 14.39
CA ARG A 136 -19.35 6.11 13.47
C ARG A 136 -20.03 5.74 12.16
N LEU A 137 -19.75 4.56 11.60
CA LEU A 137 -20.36 4.05 10.37
C LEU A 137 -21.88 3.87 10.53
N LEU A 138 -22.33 3.27 11.62
CA LEU A 138 -23.76 3.01 11.89
C LEU A 138 -24.61 4.29 12.00
N ARG A 139 -24.00 5.46 12.23
CA ARG A 139 -24.73 6.76 12.16
C ARG A 139 -25.26 7.06 10.75
N PHE A 140 -24.77 6.38 9.74
CA PHE A 140 -25.16 6.57 8.35
C PHE A 140 -25.97 5.40 7.80
N LEU A 141 -26.56 4.57 8.68
CA LEU A 141 -27.24 3.33 8.29
C LEU A 141 -28.36 3.57 7.27
N ASP A 142 -29.18 4.60 7.51
CA ASP A 142 -30.33 4.92 6.66
C ASP A 142 -29.94 5.54 5.30
N ASP A 143 -28.66 5.92 5.15
CA ASP A 143 -28.14 6.62 3.98
C ASP A 143 -26.83 5.98 3.47
N THR A 144 -26.72 4.65 3.62
CA THR A 144 -25.58 3.84 3.13
C THR A 144 -26.10 2.57 2.46
N ASP A 145 -25.69 2.36 1.22
CA ASP A 145 -26.03 1.15 0.47
C ASP A 145 -25.11 -0.02 0.82
N VAL A 146 -23.82 0.25 1.03
CA VAL A 146 -22.81 -0.76 1.38
C VAL A 146 -21.71 -0.15 2.24
N TYR A 147 -21.25 -0.90 3.24
CA TYR A 147 -20.04 -0.60 4.00
C TYR A 147 -18.84 -1.32 3.41
N PHE A 148 -17.78 -0.57 3.12
CA PHE A 148 -16.56 -1.10 2.53
C PHE A 148 -15.40 -0.92 3.50
N VAL A 149 -15.03 -2.00 4.19
CA VAL A 149 -14.03 -2.03 5.25
C VAL A 149 -12.70 -2.53 4.69
N ASN A 150 -11.63 -1.82 4.99
CA ASN A 150 -10.32 -2.08 4.40
C ASN A 150 -9.25 -2.39 5.44
N ASP A 151 -8.63 -3.54 5.26
CA ASP A 151 -7.44 -4.05 5.88
C ASP A 151 -7.59 -4.53 7.35
N PHE A 152 -6.58 -5.27 7.81
CA PHE A 152 -6.56 -6.00 9.09
C PHE A 152 -6.73 -5.14 10.34
N GLN A 153 -6.56 -3.83 10.24
CA GLN A 153 -6.77 -2.92 11.36
C GLN A 153 -8.25 -2.83 11.77
N GLN A 154 -9.18 -3.23 10.91
CA GLN A 154 -10.63 -3.15 11.07
C GLN A 154 -11.34 -4.53 11.08
N LEU A 155 -10.65 -5.61 11.44
CA LEU A 155 -11.21 -6.97 11.37
C LEU A 155 -12.51 -7.15 12.17
N LEU A 156 -12.70 -6.42 13.29
CA LEU A 156 -13.88 -6.58 14.13
C LEU A 156 -15.08 -5.72 13.70
N VAL A 157 -14.89 -4.79 12.77
CA VAL A 157 -15.96 -3.85 12.35
C VAL A 157 -17.16 -4.59 11.77
N GLY A 158 -16.95 -5.62 10.94
CA GLY A 158 -18.02 -6.42 10.35
C GLY A 158 -18.90 -7.10 11.41
N GLY A 159 -18.29 -7.68 12.44
CA GLY A 159 -19.04 -8.31 13.53
C GLY A 159 -19.82 -7.33 14.41
N ILE A 160 -19.40 -6.05 14.46
CA ILE A 160 -20.11 -5.01 15.23
C ILE A 160 -21.25 -4.40 14.40
N ILE A 161 -21.04 -4.15 13.09
CA ILE A 161 -22.11 -3.73 12.17
C ILE A 161 -23.17 -4.85 12.06
N GLY A 162 -22.68 -6.09 12.05
CA GLY A 162 -23.50 -7.29 12.10
C GLY A 162 -24.52 -7.37 10.96
N PRO A 163 -25.69 -7.97 11.22
CA PRO A 163 -26.72 -8.18 10.22
C PRO A 163 -27.49 -6.90 9.85
N SER A 164 -27.10 -5.73 10.37
CA SER A 164 -27.84 -4.47 10.17
C SER A 164 -27.64 -3.88 8.75
N ALA A 165 -26.53 -4.19 8.09
CA ALA A 165 -26.22 -3.63 6.77
C ALA A 165 -25.23 -4.50 5.98
N PRO A 166 -25.22 -4.41 4.63
CA PRO A 166 -24.24 -5.09 3.79
C PRO A 166 -22.81 -4.60 4.05
N VAL A 167 -21.89 -5.53 4.33
CA VAL A 167 -20.49 -5.22 4.66
C VAL A 167 -19.54 -6.03 3.79
N VAL A 168 -18.69 -5.35 3.01
CA VAL A 168 -17.62 -5.94 2.22
C VAL A 168 -16.29 -5.61 2.87
N PHE A 169 -15.39 -6.59 2.97
CA PHE A 169 -14.07 -6.44 3.55
C PHE A 169 -12.98 -6.72 2.52
N TRP A 170 -11.94 -5.87 2.46
CA TRP A 170 -10.75 -6.13 1.66
C TRP A 170 -9.51 -6.23 2.54
N TYR A 171 -8.86 -7.41 2.51
CA TYR A 171 -7.64 -7.70 3.24
C TYR A 171 -6.42 -7.48 2.35
N HIS A 172 -5.51 -6.60 2.73
CA HIS A 172 -4.42 -6.13 1.88
C HIS A 172 -3.03 -6.70 2.23
N ILE A 173 -2.83 -7.24 3.44
CA ILE A 173 -1.56 -7.84 3.85
C ILE A 173 -1.49 -9.33 3.48
N PRO A 174 -0.32 -9.97 3.52
CA PRO A 174 -0.20 -11.40 3.21
C PRO A 174 -1.04 -12.25 4.18
N PHE A 175 -1.65 -13.32 3.66
CA PHE A 175 -2.28 -14.35 4.47
C PHE A 175 -1.65 -15.70 4.14
N ILE A 176 -0.70 -16.13 4.96
CA ILE A 176 0.06 -17.37 4.84
C ILE A 176 -0.17 -18.18 6.12
N PRO A 177 -1.21 -19.03 6.17
CA PRO A 177 -1.63 -19.69 7.41
C PRO A 177 -0.56 -20.59 8.02
N GLU A 178 0.36 -21.09 7.21
CA GLU A 178 1.46 -21.99 7.62
C GLU A 178 2.50 -21.29 8.51
N ILE A 179 2.70 -19.99 8.33
CA ILE A 179 3.64 -19.21 9.15
C ILE A 179 2.99 -18.53 10.34
N MET A 180 1.67 -18.52 10.42
CA MET A 180 0.92 -17.90 11.52
C MET A 180 0.76 -18.87 12.69
N SER A 181 0.78 -18.35 13.93
CA SER A 181 0.33 -19.11 15.09
C SER A 181 -1.16 -19.44 14.98
N PRO A 182 -1.61 -20.61 15.43
CA PRO A 182 -3.03 -21.01 15.33
C PRO A 182 -3.98 -19.95 15.89
N ARG A 183 -3.62 -19.33 17.00
CA ARG A 183 -4.45 -18.31 17.67
C ARG A 183 -4.64 -17.05 16.83
N ILE A 184 -3.60 -16.57 16.15
CA ILE A 184 -3.67 -15.39 15.28
C ILE A 184 -4.42 -15.73 14.00
N ARG A 185 -4.08 -16.86 13.39
CA ARG A 185 -4.77 -17.36 12.20
C ARG A 185 -6.27 -17.47 12.44
N ASP A 186 -6.67 -18.16 13.52
CA ASP A 186 -8.07 -18.38 13.86
C ASP A 186 -8.80 -17.07 14.20
N PHE A 187 -8.11 -16.12 14.86
CA PHE A 187 -8.65 -14.79 15.11
C PHE A 187 -8.98 -14.06 13.80
N ILE A 188 -8.05 -14.06 12.85
CA ILE A 188 -8.23 -13.40 11.54
C ILE A 188 -9.39 -14.05 10.77
N VAL A 189 -9.38 -15.38 10.64
CA VAL A 189 -10.40 -16.14 9.89
C VAL A 189 -11.80 -15.90 10.48
N LYS A 190 -11.96 -16.08 11.79
CA LYS A 190 -13.27 -15.88 12.46
C LYS A 190 -13.77 -14.44 12.35
N SER A 191 -12.86 -13.46 12.41
CA SER A 191 -13.24 -12.06 12.23
C SER A 191 -13.71 -11.77 10.81
N MET A 192 -13.07 -12.37 9.80
CA MET A 192 -13.46 -12.24 8.40
C MET A 192 -14.81 -12.91 8.11
N GLU A 193 -15.17 -13.99 8.79
CA GLU A 193 -16.47 -14.68 8.62
C GLU A 193 -17.66 -13.83 9.02
N ALA A 194 -17.45 -12.69 9.68
CA ALA A 194 -18.52 -11.74 10.02
C ALA A 194 -18.86 -10.75 8.90
N TYR A 195 -18.19 -10.84 7.76
CA TYR A 195 -18.44 -10.01 6.58
C TYR A 195 -19.24 -10.78 5.52
N ASP A 196 -20.09 -10.09 4.77
CA ASP A 196 -20.86 -10.71 3.69
C ASP A 196 -19.97 -11.23 2.57
N VAL A 197 -18.94 -10.45 2.21
CA VAL A 197 -17.92 -10.83 1.24
C VAL A 197 -16.56 -10.36 1.71
N VAL A 198 -15.59 -11.25 1.65
CA VAL A 198 -14.16 -10.96 1.89
C VAL A 198 -13.41 -10.94 0.57
N ILE A 199 -12.68 -9.87 0.32
CA ILE A 199 -11.78 -9.73 -0.82
C ILE A 199 -10.35 -9.92 -0.32
N VAL A 200 -9.56 -10.70 -1.05
CA VAL A 200 -8.12 -10.87 -0.83
C VAL A 200 -7.34 -10.55 -2.09
N SER A 201 -6.14 -10.02 -1.93
CA SER A 201 -5.37 -9.40 -3.02
C SER A 201 -4.73 -10.39 -3.99
N THR A 202 -4.57 -11.67 -3.62
CA THR A 202 -3.88 -12.67 -4.44
C THR A 202 -4.59 -14.02 -4.41
N LYS A 203 -4.34 -14.85 -5.42
CA LYS A 203 -4.81 -16.25 -5.43
C LYS A 203 -4.23 -17.04 -4.27
N ALA A 204 -2.93 -16.84 -3.99
CA ALA A 204 -2.26 -17.49 -2.86
C ALA A 204 -2.94 -17.15 -1.52
N CYS A 205 -3.35 -15.90 -1.31
CA CYS A 205 -4.12 -15.50 -0.11
C CYS A 205 -5.50 -16.17 -0.07
N LEU A 206 -6.20 -16.27 -1.21
CA LEU A 206 -7.50 -16.95 -1.28
C LEU A 206 -7.37 -18.42 -0.92
N GLU A 207 -6.42 -19.12 -1.52
CA GLU A 207 -6.14 -20.53 -1.22
C GLU A 207 -5.72 -20.72 0.25
N GLY A 208 -4.87 -19.83 0.78
CA GLY A 208 -4.48 -19.82 2.19
C GLY A 208 -5.68 -19.67 3.12
N LEU A 209 -6.61 -18.77 2.79
CA LEU A 209 -7.82 -18.54 3.56
C LEU A 209 -8.73 -19.78 3.57
N ILE A 210 -8.89 -20.44 2.42
CA ILE A 210 -9.65 -21.68 2.29
C ILE A 210 -8.99 -22.80 3.11
N ARG A 211 -7.65 -22.99 3.00
CA ARG A 211 -6.91 -23.99 3.79
C ARG A 211 -7.01 -23.72 5.30
N ALA A 212 -7.11 -22.46 5.70
CA ALA A 212 -7.32 -22.08 7.10
C ALA A 212 -8.74 -22.36 7.64
N GLY A 213 -9.64 -22.85 6.81
CA GLY A 213 -10.99 -23.26 7.19
C GLY A 213 -12.04 -22.13 7.14
N PHE A 214 -11.79 -21.05 6.39
CA PHE A 214 -12.77 -19.98 6.17
C PHE A 214 -14.03 -20.51 5.51
N ARG A 215 -15.21 -20.13 6.01
CA ARG A 215 -16.52 -20.63 5.58
C ARG A 215 -17.42 -19.58 4.93
N GLY A 216 -16.97 -18.33 4.89
CA GLY A 216 -17.71 -17.24 4.27
C GLY A 216 -17.53 -17.19 2.74
N ILE A 217 -18.00 -16.11 2.14
CA ILE A 217 -17.80 -15.83 0.71
C ILE A 217 -16.49 -15.05 0.56
N ALA A 218 -15.52 -15.63 -0.15
CA ALA A 218 -14.26 -14.98 -0.46
C ALA A 218 -14.07 -14.81 -1.97
N LYS A 219 -13.50 -13.69 -2.38
CA LYS A 219 -13.14 -13.38 -3.77
C LYS A 219 -11.70 -12.89 -3.83
N GLN A 220 -10.98 -13.28 -4.89
CA GLN A 220 -9.69 -12.68 -5.19
C GLN A 220 -9.89 -11.51 -6.14
N MET A 221 -9.31 -10.35 -5.80
CA MET A 221 -9.24 -9.18 -6.67
C MET A 221 -7.87 -8.52 -6.51
N TYR A 222 -7.22 -8.16 -7.61
CA TYR A 222 -5.95 -7.48 -7.52
C TYR A 222 -6.12 -6.03 -7.04
N PRO A 223 -5.24 -5.54 -6.16
CA PRO A 223 -5.10 -4.11 -5.92
C PRO A 223 -4.84 -3.38 -7.24
N PHE A 224 -5.28 -2.15 -7.32
CA PHE A 224 -5.33 -1.45 -8.60
C PHE A 224 -4.63 -0.09 -8.57
N ILE A 225 -4.33 0.39 -9.76
CA ILE A 225 -3.69 1.67 -10.05
C ILE A 225 -4.49 2.40 -11.13
N ASP A 226 -4.39 3.71 -11.14
CA ASP A 226 -4.83 4.54 -12.26
C ASP A 226 -3.63 4.82 -13.18
N PRO A 227 -3.59 4.21 -14.38
CA PRO A 227 -2.48 4.40 -15.31
C PRO A 227 -2.36 5.84 -15.81
N GLU A 228 -3.46 6.59 -15.90
CA GLU A 228 -3.45 8.00 -16.33
C GLU A 228 -2.79 8.89 -15.26
N ALA A 229 -3.08 8.64 -13.99
CA ALA A 229 -2.47 9.36 -12.89
C ALA A 229 -0.95 9.11 -12.78
N LEU A 230 -0.51 7.88 -13.12
CA LEU A 230 0.90 7.49 -13.09
C LEU A 230 1.70 7.98 -14.28
N SER A 231 1.07 8.17 -15.45
CA SER A 231 1.76 8.49 -16.71
C SER A 231 2.32 9.92 -16.79
N LYS A 232 2.22 10.70 -15.72
CA LYS A 232 2.82 12.03 -15.62
C LYS A 232 4.34 11.90 -15.53
N VAL A 233 5.03 12.27 -16.59
CA VAL A 233 6.49 12.25 -16.64
C VAL A 233 7.01 13.67 -16.58
N GLY A 234 7.87 13.95 -15.58
CA GLY A 234 8.56 15.22 -15.44
C GLY A 234 9.73 15.38 -16.40
N ASP A 235 10.52 16.40 -16.19
CA ASP A 235 11.75 16.64 -16.98
C ASP A 235 12.78 15.53 -16.71
N VAL A 236 12.92 14.64 -17.68
CA VAL A 236 13.83 13.48 -17.60
C VAL A 236 15.29 13.93 -17.49
N GLN A 237 15.68 15.03 -18.18
CA GLN A 237 17.04 15.52 -18.12
C GLN A 237 17.36 16.13 -16.75
N ALA A 238 16.43 16.90 -16.20
CA ALA A 238 16.59 17.43 -14.84
C ALA A 238 16.73 16.31 -13.79
N VAL A 239 16.01 15.19 -13.96
CA VAL A 239 16.11 14.01 -13.08
C VAL A 239 17.45 13.30 -13.26
N LYS A 240 17.96 13.17 -14.48
CA LYS A 240 19.32 12.64 -14.74
C LYS A 240 20.38 13.47 -14.04
N ASP A 241 20.33 14.80 -14.23
CA ASP A 241 21.30 15.72 -13.65
C ASP A 241 21.24 15.70 -12.10
N LYS A 242 20.03 15.71 -11.56
CA LYS A 242 19.80 15.67 -10.10
C LYS A 242 20.37 14.42 -9.43
N PHE A 243 20.25 13.28 -10.08
CA PHE A 243 20.66 11.98 -9.52
C PHE A 243 21.93 11.42 -10.14
N ASN A 244 22.64 12.23 -10.94
CA ASN A 244 23.87 11.84 -11.62
C ASN A 244 23.73 10.54 -12.43
N ILE A 245 22.65 10.44 -13.23
CA ILE A 245 22.39 9.32 -14.13
C ILE A 245 22.88 9.69 -15.53
N ARG A 246 23.84 8.94 -16.06
CA ARG A 246 24.42 9.17 -17.37
C ARG A 246 23.58 8.47 -18.46
N ASP A 247 23.76 8.87 -19.72
CA ASP A 247 23.06 8.27 -20.85
C ASP A 247 23.43 6.81 -21.10
N ASP A 248 24.65 6.41 -20.70
CA ASP A 248 25.17 5.05 -20.82
C ASP A 248 24.95 4.17 -19.60
N ASP A 249 24.35 4.69 -18.53
CA ASP A 249 24.02 3.91 -17.34
C ASP A 249 22.84 2.95 -17.60
N ASN A 250 22.99 1.69 -17.26
CA ASN A 250 21.87 0.77 -17.13
C ASN A 250 21.15 1.01 -15.80
N VAL A 251 19.99 1.65 -15.85
CA VAL A 251 19.22 2.03 -14.66
C VAL A 251 18.42 0.86 -14.14
N VAL A 252 18.74 0.43 -12.94
CA VAL A 252 17.98 -0.57 -12.16
C VAL A 252 17.22 0.19 -11.07
N LEU A 253 15.90 0.27 -11.19
CA LEU A 253 15.05 1.06 -10.30
C LEU A 253 14.38 0.20 -9.25
N LEU A 254 14.47 0.60 -7.99
CA LEU A 254 13.68 0.03 -6.89
C LEU A 254 12.89 1.14 -6.20
N VAL A 255 11.57 1.06 -6.30
CA VAL A 255 10.66 2.05 -5.69
C VAL A 255 10.07 1.50 -4.41
N GLY A 256 10.21 2.24 -3.33
CA GLY A 256 9.64 1.85 -2.04
C GLY A 256 10.25 2.59 -0.86
N ARG A 257 9.56 2.52 0.27
CA ARG A 257 10.07 3.09 1.52
C ARG A 257 11.42 2.46 1.89
N LEU A 258 12.29 3.23 2.52
CA LEU A 258 13.48 2.69 3.17
C LEU A 258 13.06 1.90 4.41
N ASP A 259 12.92 0.60 4.24
CA ASP A 259 12.41 -0.34 5.24
C ASP A 259 13.11 -1.69 5.08
N PRO A 260 13.58 -2.35 6.15
CA PRO A 260 14.21 -3.67 6.08
C PRO A 260 13.37 -4.71 5.35
N MET A 261 12.05 -4.63 5.38
CA MET A 261 11.16 -5.54 4.66
C MET A 261 11.25 -5.42 3.14
N LYS A 262 11.61 -4.22 2.64
CA LYS A 262 11.80 -3.97 1.20
C LYS A 262 13.10 -4.53 0.66
N ARG A 263 14.01 -4.98 1.53
CA ARG A 263 15.22 -5.70 1.19
C ARG A 263 16.09 -4.98 0.15
N GLN A 264 16.25 -3.67 0.29
CA GLN A 264 17.18 -2.89 -0.54
C GLN A 264 18.63 -3.41 -0.41
N ASP A 265 18.96 -4.05 0.71
CA ASP A 265 20.24 -4.73 0.93
C ASP A 265 20.50 -5.86 -0.09
N VAL A 266 19.46 -6.61 -0.46
CA VAL A 266 19.53 -7.67 -1.49
C VAL A 266 19.81 -7.04 -2.86
N ALA A 267 19.14 -5.93 -3.19
CA ALA A 267 19.39 -5.21 -4.44
C ALA A 267 20.83 -4.67 -4.53
N ILE A 268 21.36 -4.08 -3.45
CA ILE A 268 22.76 -3.58 -3.43
C ILE A 268 23.76 -4.72 -3.62
N ARG A 269 23.55 -5.87 -2.96
CA ARG A 269 24.42 -7.06 -3.14
C ARG A 269 24.33 -7.63 -4.57
N ALA A 270 23.16 -7.63 -5.17
CA ALA A 270 22.97 -8.07 -6.55
C ALA A 270 23.70 -7.14 -7.53
N ILE A 271 23.57 -5.81 -7.36
CA ILE A 271 24.21 -4.83 -8.23
C ILE A 271 25.74 -4.89 -8.13
N ALA A 272 26.31 -5.29 -7.01
CA ALA A 272 27.75 -5.53 -6.91
C ALA A 272 28.26 -6.63 -7.88
N LYS A 273 27.36 -7.47 -8.39
CA LYS A 273 27.66 -8.57 -9.32
C LYS A 273 27.20 -8.30 -10.76
N VAL A 274 26.66 -7.10 -11.02
CA VAL A 274 26.18 -6.69 -12.34
C VAL A 274 27.02 -5.50 -12.82
N ASP A 275 27.73 -5.69 -13.92
CA ASP A 275 28.57 -4.63 -14.50
C ASP A 275 27.69 -3.55 -15.15
N ASN A 276 28.19 -2.31 -15.17
CA ASN A 276 27.55 -1.17 -15.83
C ASN A 276 26.07 -0.92 -15.43
N ALA A 277 25.67 -1.33 -14.22
CA ALA A 277 24.35 -1.07 -13.70
C ALA A 277 24.40 -0.05 -12.56
N LYS A 278 23.47 0.90 -12.61
CA LYS A 278 23.25 1.90 -11.56
C LYS A 278 21.93 1.61 -10.85
N LEU A 279 21.98 1.35 -9.57
CA LEU A 279 20.81 1.11 -8.73
C LEU A 279 20.26 2.44 -8.19
N VAL A 280 19.02 2.74 -8.55
CA VAL A 280 18.30 3.90 -8.04
C VAL A 280 17.26 3.43 -7.02
N LEU A 281 17.45 3.80 -5.76
CA LEU A 281 16.56 3.52 -4.64
C LEU A 281 15.65 4.72 -4.43
N ALA A 282 14.45 4.68 -5.00
CA ALA A 282 13.50 5.78 -4.96
C ALA A 282 12.52 5.62 -3.80
N GLY A 283 12.52 6.58 -2.88
CA GLY A 283 11.62 6.64 -1.74
C GLY A 283 12.30 7.05 -0.45
N ASN A 284 11.46 7.40 0.52
CA ASN A 284 11.88 7.87 1.83
C ASN A 284 11.33 6.94 2.93
N GLY A 285 11.50 7.34 4.19
CA GLY A 285 10.93 6.63 5.35
C GLY A 285 9.40 6.60 5.38
N SER A 286 8.84 5.90 6.36
CA SER A 286 7.38 5.70 6.48
C SER A 286 6.60 7.00 6.68
N PHE A 287 5.55 7.21 5.89
CA PHE A 287 4.60 8.32 6.03
C PHE A 287 3.72 8.22 7.29
N THR A 288 3.72 7.09 8.00
CA THR A 288 2.86 6.86 9.17
C THR A 288 3.41 7.43 10.47
N SER A 289 4.60 8.03 10.45
CA SER A 289 5.15 8.71 11.62
C SER A 289 4.63 10.14 11.70
N SER A 290 3.73 10.40 12.64
CA SER A 290 3.56 11.73 13.22
C SER A 290 4.91 12.29 13.66
N ARG A 291 5.10 13.60 13.52
CA ARG A 291 6.29 14.38 13.93
C ARG A 291 7.00 13.80 15.15
N GLY A 292 8.29 13.44 14.99
CA GLY A 292 9.20 13.15 16.10
C GLY A 292 9.23 11.71 16.62
N GLY A 293 8.64 10.74 15.92
CA GLY A 293 8.59 9.37 16.41
C GLY A 293 9.66 8.43 15.85
N LEU A 294 9.71 7.27 16.43
CA LEU A 294 10.56 6.10 16.16
C LEU A 294 10.70 5.69 14.69
N ALA A 295 9.81 6.12 13.79
CA ALA A 295 9.84 5.73 12.37
C ALA A 295 10.88 6.49 11.55
N THR A 296 11.16 7.75 11.85
CA THR A 296 12.28 8.52 11.25
C THR A 296 13.62 7.93 11.64
N ASP A 297 13.72 7.40 12.85
CA ASP A 297 14.94 6.74 13.33
C ASP A 297 15.18 5.38 12.64
N LYS A 298 14.11 4.58 12.43
CA LYS A 298 14.22 3.28 11.72
C LYS A 298 14.69 3.45 10.27
N ALA A 299 14.10 4.39 9.53
CA ALA A 299 14.51 4.66 8.15
C ALA A 299 15.95 5.22 8.08
N GLY A 300 16.31 6.12 8.97
CA GLY A 300 17.66 6.65 9.06
C GLY A 300 18.70 5.59 9.44
N MET A 301 18.37 4.68 10.37
CA MET A 301 19.24 3.54 10.69
C MET A 301 19.38 2.59 9.51
N TRP A 302 18.28 2.32 8.78
CA TRP A 302 18.32 1.45 7.61
C TRP A 302 19.15 2.08 6.49
N TYR A 303 18.94 3.37 6.19
CA TYR A 303 19.77 4.13 5.26
C TYR A 303 21.25 4.01 5.58
N ARG A 304 21.66 4.24 6.84
CA ARG A 304 23.08 4.12 7.26
C ARG A 304 23.64 2.72 7.03
N LYS A 305 22.82 1.66 7.28
CA LYS A 305 23.23 0.28 6.99
C LYS A 305 23.41 0.03 5.50
N LEU A 306 22.50 0.52 4.68
CA LEU A 306 22.55 0.37 3.22
C LEU A 306 23.74 1.13 2.62
N ALA A 307 23.99 2.37 3.06
CA ALA A 307 25.12 3.16 2.61
C ALA A 307 26.47 2.54 3.05
N LYS A 308 26.52 1.95 4.24
CA LYS A 308 27.70 1.19 4.70
C LYS A 308 27.91 -0.05 3.83
N LEU A 309 26.85 -0.81 3.55
CA LEU A 309 26.90 -2.00 2.68
C LEU A 309 27.41 -1.66 1.28
N ALA A 310 26.93 -0.56 0.69
CA ALA A 310 27.37 -0.11 -0.64
C ALA A 310 28.88 0.18 -0.66
N ARG A 311 29.43 0.82 0.37
CA ARG A 311 30.88 1.07 0.54
C ARG A 311 31.66 -0.24 0.72
N GLU A 312 31.19 -1.14 1.59
CA GLU A 312 31.85 -2.43 1.83
C GLU A 312 31.96 -3.29 0.56
N LEU A 313 31.00 -3.10 -0.37
CA LEU A 313 30.99 -3.79 -1.66
C LEU A 313 31.63 -2.97 -2.80
N ASN A 314 32.18 -1.78 -2.53
CA ASN A 314 32.78 -0.85 -3.49
C ASN A 314 31.81 -0.50 -4.65
N VAL A 315 30.56 -0.22 -4.33
CA VAL A 315 29.50 0.14 -5.31
C VAL A 315 28.78 1.43 -4.94
N GLU A 316 29.29 2.22 -4.01
CA GLU A 316 28.68 3.47 -3.56
C GLU A 316 28.40 4.45 -4.71
N ASP A 317 29.31 4.53 -5.71
CA ASP A 317 29.16 5.39 -6.89
C ASP A 317 28.04 4.91 -7.85
N ARG A 318 27.60 3.67 -7.69
CA ARG A 318 26.54 3.04 -8.48
C ARG A 318 25.21 2.91 -7.75
N VAL A 319 25.12 3.35 -6.48
CA VAL A 319 23.88 3.28 -5.68
C VAL A 319 23.41 4.69 -5.35
N VAL A 320 22.28 5.05 -5.92
CA VAL A 320 21.65 6.36 -5.73
C VAL A 320 20.48 6.24 -4.73
N PHE A 321 20.50 7.04 -3.68
CA PHE A 321 19.39 7.20 -2.75
C PHE A 321 18.69 8.52 -3.07
N THR A 322 17.50 8.47 -3.67
CA THR A 322 16.83 9.71 -4.09
C THR A 322 16.17 10.47 -2.94
N GLY A 323 15.85 9.77 -1.84
CA GLY A 323 14.91 10.30 -0.85
C GLY A 323 13.48 10.40 -1.43
N TYR A 324 12.71 11.38 -0.96
CA TYR A 324 11.38 11.66 -1.50
C TYR A 324 11.51 12.24 -2.92
N VAL A 325 10.69 11.74 -3.83
CA VAL A 325 10.55 12.25 -5.21
C VAL A 325 9.08 12.61 -5.45
N SER A 326 8.83 13.61 -6.29
CA SER A 326 7.47 13.96 -6.73
C SER A 326 6.90 12.88 -7.65
N GLU A 327 5.61 12.95 -7.96
CA GLU A 327 4.99 12.01 -8.90
C GLU A 327 5.58 12.15 -10.31
N GLU A 328 5.88 13.38 -10.74
CA GLU A 328 6.53 13.66 -12.02
C GLU A 328 7.97 13.14 -12.07
N GLU A 329 8.75 13.34 -11.00
CA GLU A 329 10.10 12.79 -10.88
C GLU A 329 10.09 11.26 -10.86
N LEU A 330 9.09 10.65 -10.18
CA LEU A 330 8.93 9.20 -10.16
C LEU A 330 8.60 8.66 -11.55
N GLY A 331 7.72 9.34 -12.30
CA GLY A 331 7.42 9.00 -13.70
C GLY A 331 8.66 9.07 -14.59
N ALA A 332 9.51 10.09 -14.40
CA ALA A 332 10.79 10.21 -15.10
C ALA A 332 11.76 9.07 -14.75
N LEU A 333 11.84 8.67 -13.47
CA LEU A 333 12.67 7.53 -13.06
C LEU A 333 12.16 6.21 -13.64
N TYR A 334 10.84 5.97 -13.68
CA TYR A 334 10.29 4.81 -14.38
C TYR A 334 10.64 4.84 -15.87
N SER A 335 10.54 6.00 -16.51
CA SER A 335 10.88 6.15 -17.93
C SER A 335 12.35 5.86 -18.23
N LEU A 336 13.25 6.20 -17.30
CA LEU A 336 14.70 5.94 -17.41
C LEU A 336 15.06 4.48 -17.11
N ALA A 337 14.25 3.77 -16.35
CA ALA A 337 14.58 2.42 -15.90
C ALA A 337 14.74 1.44 -17.08
N ASN A 338 15.79 0.62 -17.06
CA ASN A 338 15.96 -0.56 -17.91
C ASN A 338 15.26 -1.79 -17.30
N VAL A 339 15.22 -1.85 -15.96
CA VAL A 339 14.51 -2.88 -15.21
C VAL A 339 14.06 -2.34 -13.86
N VAL A 340 12.89 -2.78 -13.40
CA VAL A 340 12.35 -2.40 -12.09
C VAL A 340 12.35 -3.60 -11.16
N LEU A 341 12.83 -3.39 -9.93
CA LEU A 341 12.96 -4.43 -8.90
C LEU A 341 11.85 -4.32 -7.86
N LEU A 342 11.37 -5.46 -7.40
CA LEU A 342 10.60 -5.60 -6.18
C LEU A 342 11.22 -6.70 -5.33
N THR A 343 12.00 -6.31 -4.31
CA THR A 343 12.88 -7.22 -3.56
C THR A 343 12.32 -7.67 -2.21
N SER A 344 11.13 -7.21 -1.84
CA SER A 344 10.52 -7.57 -0.55
C SER A 344 10.52 -9.07 -0.29
N SER A 345 10.86 -9.48 0.93
CA SER A 345 10.87 -10.90 1.29
C SER A 345 9.46 -11.48 1.41
N VAL A 346 8.52 -10.67 1.91
CA VAL A 346 7.07 -10.96 1.97
C VAL A 346 6.32 -9.66 1.78
N GLU A 347 5.35 -9.64 0.87
CA GLU A 347 4.51 -8.48 0.59
C GLU A 347 3.11 -8.90 0.15
N GLY A 348 2.07 -8.18 0.58
CA GLY A 348 0.68 -8.50 0.25
C GLY A 348 0.42 -8.57 -1.25
N PHE A 349 0.84 -7.52 -1.97
CA PHE A 349 0.78 -7.52 -3.44
C PHE A 349 2.06 -6.92 -4.05
N GLY A 350 2.30 -5.62 -3.92
CA GLY A 350 3.42 -4.91 -4.53
C GLY A 350 3.00 -4.22 -5.83
N LEU A 351 2.28 -3.11 -5.70
CA LEU A 351 1.78 -2.31 -6.84
C LEU A 351 2.90 -1.81 -7.76
N THR A 352 4.12 -1.69 -7.27
CA THR A 352 5.32 -1.29 -8.04
C THR A 352 5.51 -2.14 -9.29
N THR A 353 5.14 -3.43 -9.27
CA THR A 353 5.16 -4.30 -10.45
C THR A 353 4.23 -3.77 -11.54
N CYS A 354 2.98 -3.44 -11.18
CA CYS A 354 2.01 -2.89 -12.12
C CYS A 354 2.39 -1.46 -12.56
N GLU A 355 2.93 -0.65 -11.65
CA GLU A 355 3.44 0.69 -11.96
C GLU A 355 4.56 0.63 -13.01
N ALA A 356 5.53 -0.28 -12.86
CA ALA A 356 6.60 -0.50 -13.84
C ALA A 356 6.03 -0.88 -15.22
N TRP A 357 5.04 -1.76 -15.25
CA TRP A 357 4.41 -2.19 -16.48
C TRP A 357 3.58 -1.10 -17.17
N VAL A 358 3.04 -0.11 -16.44
CA VAL A 358 2.44 1.08 -17.06
C VAL A 358 3.46 1.84 -17.91
N PHE A 359 4.72 1.88 -17.45
CA PHE A 359 5.83 2.47 -18.19
C PHE A 359 6.51 1.48 -19.17
N LYS A 360 5.89 0.31 -19.40
CA LYS A 360 6.41 -0.75 -20.27
C LYS A 360 7.83 -1.18 -19.91
N LYS A 361 8.10 -1.26 -18.60
CA LYS A 361 9.41 -1.71 -18.10
C LYS A 361 9.35 -3.15 -17.62
N PRO A 362 10.34 -3.97 -17.99
CA PRO A 362 10.46 -5.32 -17.46
C PRO A 362 10.71 -5.27 -15.96
N VAL A 363 10.25 -6.31 -15.25
CA VAL A 363 10.37 -6.40 -13.80
C VAL A 363 11.17 -7.62 -13.37
N VAL A 364 11.85 -7.52 -12.22
CA VAL A 364 12.39 -8.67 -11.49
C VAL A 364 11.82 -8.64 -10.08
N VAL A 365 10.97 -9.64 -9.78
CA VAL A 365 10.11 -9.63 -8.60
C VAL A 365 10.44 -10.81 -7.68
N SER A 366 10.59 -10.55 -6.40
CA SER A 366 10.73 -11.60 -5.39
C SER A 366 9.49 -12.50 -5.34
N LYS A 367 9.67 -13.82 -5.33
CA LYS A 367 8.58 -14.80 -5.16
C LYS A 367 7.82 -14.64 -3.83
N GLY A 368 8.34 -13.85 -2.90
CA GLY A 368 7.66 -13.48 -1.67
C GLY A 368 6.64 -12.35 -1.82
N CYS A 369 6.57 -11.71 -2.99
CA CYS A 369 5.60 -10.64 -3.29
C CYS A 369 4.36 -11.22 -3.97
N GLY A 370 3.18 -10.74 -3.58
CA GLY A 370 1.92 -11.21 -4.18
C GLY A 370 1.84 -10.98 -5.68
N SER A 371 2.40 -9.87 -6.19
CA SER A 371 2.43 -9.59 -7.63
C SER A 371 3.30 -10.54 -8.45
N ALA A 372 4.15 -11.37 -7.81
CA ALA A 372 4.90 -12.41 -8.49
C ALA A 372 3.99 -13.42 -9.22
N GLU A 373 2.74 -13.61 -8.76
CA GLU A 373 1.78 -14.49 -9.44
C GLU A 373 1.33 -14.00 -10.82
N LEU A 374 1.59 -12.73 -11.15
CA LEU A 374 1.35 -12.13 -12.46
C LEU A 374 2.58 -12.20 -13.38
N VAL A 375 3.75 -12.51 -12.83
CA VAL A 375 5.01 -12.57 -13.58
C VAL A 375 5.14 -13.96 -14.22
N ILE A 376 5.36 -13.96 -15.53
CA ILE A 376 5.68 -15.15 -16.31
C ILE A 376 7.13 -15.01 -16.74
N ASP A 377 8.01 -15.83 -16.15
CA ASP A 377 9.46 -15.77 -16.37
C ASP A 377 9.80 -15.80 -17.86
N GLY A 378 10.61 -14.83 -18.28
CA GLY A 378 11.04 -14.68 -19.65
C GLY A 378 9.99 -14.07 -20.60
N THR A 379 8.78 -13.74 -20.13
CA THR A 379 7.67 -13.20 -20.93
C THR A 379 7.34 -11.75 -20.59
N ASN A 380 7.06 -11.42 -19.33
CA ASN A 380 6.77 -10.06 -18.88
C ASN A 380 7.70 -9.59 -17.74
N GLY A 381 8.67 -10.40 -17.37
CA GLY A 381 9.63 -10.17 -16.32
C GLY A 381 10.30 -11.46 -15.89
N TYR A 382 10.89 -11.43 -14.72
CA TYR A 382 11.44 -12.61 -14.03
C TYR A 382 11.06 -12.60 -12.56
N THR A 383 10.95 -13.79 -11.98
CA THR A 383 10.88 -13.96 -10.53
C THR A 383 12.22 -14.45 -9.99
N PHE A 384 12.53 -14.15 -8.72
CA PHE A 384 13.71 -14.64 -8.05
C PHE A 384 13.39 -15.16 -6.63
N VAL A 385 14.26 -16.02 -6.09
CA VAL A 385 14.10 -16.59 -4.75
C VAL A 385 14.28 -15.49 -3.69
N PRO A 386 13.34 -15.34 -2.72
CA PRO A 386 13.44 -14.29 -1.72
C PRO A 386 14.78 -14.31 -0.98
N ASN A 387 15.39 -13.13 -0.82
CA ASN A 387 16.70 -12.92 -0.18
C ASN A 387 17.93 -13.48 -0.94
N ASP A 388 17.76 -14.12 -2.07
CA ASP A 388 18.84 -14.63 -2.90
C ASP A 388 19.31 -13.51 -3.87
N TYR A 389 20.41 -12.84 -3.50
CA TYR A 389 20.98 -11.77 -4.32
C TYR A 389 21.77 -12.30 -5.53
N ASP A 390 22.15 -13.58 -5.53
CA ASP A 390 22.81 -14.21 -6.68
C ASP A 390 21.80 -14.50 -7.79
N ASP A 391 20.65 -15.10 -7.43
CA ASP A 391 19.54 -15.30 -8.36
C ASP A 391 19.02 -13.95 -8.89
N LEU A 392 18.87 -12.93 -8.01
CA LEU A 392 18.49 -11.58 -8.43
C LEU A 392 19.48 -11.00 -9.45
N ALA A 393 20.78 -11.10 -9.19
CA ALA A 393 21.82 -10.60 -10.10
C ALA A 393 21.77 -11.29 -11.46
N GLU A 394 21.55 -12.61 -11.48
CA GLU A 394 21.37 -13.38 -12.72
C GLU A 394 20.18 -12.87 -13.53
N LYS A 395 19.00 -12.72 -12.88
CA LYS A 395 17.79 -12.22 -13.57
C LYS A 395 17.95 -10.80 -14.09
N VAL A 396 18.61 -9.92 -13.33
CA VAL A 396 18.94 -8.56 -13.81
C VAL A 396 19.84 -8.60 -15.05
N LYS A 397 20.91 -9.42 -15.03
CA LYS A 397 21.78 -9.61 -16.20
C LYS A 397 21.01 -10.11 -17.43
N MET A 398 20.09 -11.08 -17.23
CA MET A 398 19.26 -11.60 -18.33
C MET A 398 18.42 -10.49 -18.99
N VAL A 399 17.91 -9.54 -18.22
CA VAL A 399 17.15 -8.40 -18.76
C VAL A 399 18.07 -7.39 -19.45
N LEU A 400 19.22 -7.05 -18.85
CA LEU A 400 20.11 -6.00 -19.36
C LEU A 400 20.89 -6.45 -20.62
N ASN A 401 21.14 -7.72 -20.79
CA ASN A 401 21.92 -8.26 -21.91
C ASN A 401 21.11 -8.43 -23.20
N ASP A 402 19.77 -8.29 -23.15
CA ASP A 402 18.89 -8.45 -24.30
C ASP A 402 17.84 -7.32 -24.33
N SER A 403 18.21 -6.20 -24.91
CA SER A 403 17.38 -5.00 -24.93
C SER A 403 16.09 -5.19 -25.74
N GLU A 404 16.11 -5.97 -26.84
CA GLU A 404 14.92 -6.23 -27.64
C GLU A 404 13.90 -7.05 -26.85
N LYS A 405 14.38 -8.09 -26.18
CA LYS A 405 13.57 -8.90 -25.29
C LYS A 405 13.05 -8.11 -24.10
N ALA A 406 13.86 -7.23 -23.51
CA ALA A 406 13.46 -6.36 -22.41
C ALA A 406 12.29 -5.41 -22.81
N ILE A 407 12.36 -4.81 -24.01
CA ILE A 407 11.27 -3.98 -24.56
C ILE A 407 10.01 -4.84 -24.74
N TRP A 408 10.12 -5.99 -25.36
CA TRP A 408 9.00 -6.90 -25.56
C TRP A 408 8.38 -7.36 -24.22
N MET A 409 9.20 -7.68 -23.21
CA MET A 409 8.71 -8.00 -21.85
C MET A 409 7.90 -6.85 -21.26
N GLY A 410 8.36 -5.62 -21.45
CA GLY A 410 7.65 -4.43 -20.98
C GLY A 410 6.28 -4.26 -21.65
N GLU A 411 6.17 -4.51 -22.95
CA GLU A 411 4.89 -4.46 -23.68
C GLU A 411 3.91 -5.55 -23.19
N VAL A 412 4.38 -6.78 -23.05
CA VAL A 412 3.55 -7.87 -22.49
C VAL A 412 3.17 -7.59 -21.04
N GLY A 413 4.08 -6.97 -20.28
CA GLY A 413 3.82 -6.51 -18.90
C GLY A 413 2.68 -5.49 -18.85
N PHE A 414 2.69 -4.51 -19.77
CA PHE A 414 1.61 -3.52 -19.88
C PHE A 414 0.23 -4.19 -20.11
N GLU A 415 0.17 -5.15 -21.02
CA GLU A 415 -1.07 -5.91 -21.26
C GLU A 415 -1.50 -6.69 -20.00
N THR A 416 -0.54 -7.26 -19.26
CA THR A 416 -0.81 -7.94 -17.98
C THR A 416 -1.33 -6.96 -16.92
N ALA A 417 -0.77 -5.75 -16.85
CA ALA A 417 -1.15 -4.72 -15.88
C ALA A 417 -2.59 -4.24 -16.01
N LYS A 418 -3.23 -4.38 -17.18
CA LYS A 418 -4.64 -4.02 -17.39
C LYS A 418 -5.59 -4.73 -16.40
N ARG A 419 -5.20 -5.88 -15.89
CA ARG A 419 -5.93 -6.60 -14.82
C ARG A 419 -5.92 -5.87 -13.49
N CYS A 420 -4.95 -4.96 -13.30
CA CYS A 420 -4.77 -4.13 -12.12
C CYS A 420 -5.14 -2.65 -12.39
N PHE A 421 -5.80 -2.33 -13.48
CA PHE A 421 -6.26 -0.96 -13.73
C PHE A 421 -7.57 -0.69 -13.02
N VAL A 422 -7.71 0.51 -12.48
CA VAL A 422 -8.89 0.94 -11.74
C VAL A 422 -10.18 0.71 -12.52
N ASP A 423 -10.19 0.94 -13.85
CA ASP A 423 -11.38 0.75 -14.69
C ASP A 423 -11.83 -0.72 -14.79
N SER A 424 -10.90 -1.66 -14.69
CA SER A 424 -11.22 -3.11 -14.69
C SER A 424 -11.72 -3.54 -13.32
N VAL A 425 -10.97 -3.18 -12.25
CA VAL A 425 -11.28 -3.63 -10.89
C VAL A 425 -12.49 -2.93 -10.30
N SER A 426 -12.74 -1.65 -10.64
CA SER A 426 -13.94 -0.93 -10.17
C SER A 426 -15.24 -1.56 -10.62
N LYS A 427 -15.28 -2.11 -11.85
CA LYS A 427 -16.45 -2.85 -12.37
C LYS A 427 -16.71 -4.14 -11.58
N GLU A 428 -15.65 -4.91 -11.31
CA GLU A 428 -15.75 -6.13 -10.51
C GLU A 428 -16.17 -5.81 -9.06
N LEU A 429 -15.61 -4.75 -8.48
CA LEU A 429 -15.93 -4.32 -7.12
C LEU A 429 -17.39 -3.83 -7.03
N LYS A 430 -17.86 -3.07 -8.03
CA LYS A 430 -19.27 -2.66 -8.13
C LYS A 430 -20.21 -3.86 -8.16
N ALA A 431 -19.88 -4.90 -8.94
CA ALA A 431 -20.66 -6.13 -8.97
C ALA A 431 -20.67 -6.86 -7.60
N VAL A 432 -19.56 -6.79 -6.84
CA VAL A 432 -19.52 -7.31 -5.47
C VAL A 432 -20.46 -6.50 -4.57
N PHE A 433 -20.42 -5.18 -4.63
CA PHE A 433 -21.29 -4.31 -3.83
C PHE A 433 -22.78 -4.56 -4.15
N GLU A 434 -23.14 -4.66 -5.42
CA GLU A 434 -24.48 -4.97 -5.86
C GLU A 434 -24.94 -6.36 -5.35
N SER A 435 -24.05 -7.36 -5.37
CA SER A 435 -24.39 -8.72 -4.94
C SER A 435 -24.75 -8.85 -3.45
N VAL A 436 -24.26 -7.94 -2.60
CA VAL A 436 -24.60 -7.93 -1.16
C VAL A 436 -25.84 -7.09 -0.86
N GLN A 437 -26.20 -6.12 -1.72
CA GLN A 437 -27.42 -5.32 -1.57
C GLN A 437 -28.69 -6.13 -1.74
N TYR A 438 -28.71 -7.12 -2.63
CA TYR A 438 -29.88 -7.99 -2.86
C TYR A 438 -30.19 -8.93 -1.69
N LYS A 439 -29.39 -8.91 -0.62
CA LYS A 439 -29.63 -9.68 0.61
C LYS A 439 -30.40 -8.89 1.68
N LYS A 440 -30.84 -7.66 1.38
CA LYS A 440 -31.69 -6.85 2.27
C LYS A 440 -33.13 -7.32 2.32
#